data_ee2a3accaff1112f18da0a00608a65bd
#
_entry.id   ee2a3accaff1112f18da0a00608a65bd
#
_cell.length_a   1.000
_cell.length_b   1.000
_cell.length_c   1.000
_cell.angle_alpha   90.00
_cell.angle_beta   90.00
_cell.angle_gamma   90.00
#
_symmetry.space_group_name_H-M   'P 1'
#
loop_
_entity.id
_entity.type
_entity.pdbx_description
1 polymer ?
#
loop_
_entity_poly.entity_id
_entity_poly.type
_entity_poly.pdbx_seq_one_letter_code
_entity_poly.pdbx_strand_id
1 'polypeptide(L)'
;NLLLVGALVSAFPLASCSGGDKSKAPVVSTADIENAAEVIKYYNTSLGVLKDMVKEKDVNAVLDYMEQKGKAPALSAIVPPAVVSKDSAIVLNPGNCFNEETRQNLKQNYTGLFQARTEFYANFDTYLSYLKKKDVTNAKKLLDVNYQLSTQMSEYKQNIFDILSPFTEQAEL
;
A
#
# COMPACT_ATOMS: atom_id res chain seq x y z
N ASN A 1 -63.94 -1.08 26.75
CA ASN A 1 -63.56 -2.14 27.69
C ASN A 1 -62.08 -2.17 27.79
N LEU A 2 -61.52 -1.59 28.71
CA LEU A 2 -61.27 -1.94 30.12
C LEU A 2 -59.96 -2.69 30.31
N LEU A 3 -58.99 -1.99 30.90
CA LEU A 3 -58.14 -2.35 32.02
C LEU A 3 -57.09 -3.46 31.76
N LEU A 4 -55.85 -3.38 32.20
CA LEU A 4 -55.34 -3.03 33.54
C LEU A 4 -53.83 -2.76 33.49
N VAL A 5 -53.46 -1.79 34.22
CA VAL A 5 -52.21 -1.39 34.86
C VAL A 5 -51.49 -2.58 35.52
N GLY A 6 -50.17 -2.62 35.38
CA GLY A 6 -49.31 -3.47 36.20
C GLY A 6 -47.93 -2.89 36.31
N ALA A 7 -47.73 -1.96 37.25
CA ALA A 7 -46.39 -1.48 37.66
C ALA A 7 -45.74 -2.55 38.54
N LEU A 8 -44.51 -2.95 38.19
CA LEU A 8 -43.65 -3.69 39.10
C LEU A 8 -42.33 -2.92 39.25
N VAL A 9 -42.28 -2.22 40.34
CA VAL A 9 -41.07 -1.65 40.94
C VAL A 9 -40.28 -2.81 41.53
N SER A 10 -39.12 -3.10 41.04
CA SER A 10 -38.17 -4.00 41.68
C SER A 10 -36.95 -3.21 42.11
N ALA A 11 -36.79 -3.15 43.39
CA ALA A 11 -35.74 -2.50 44.13
C ALA A 11 -34.34 -3.06 43.79
N PHE A 12 -33.39 -2.16 43.54
CA PHE A 12 -31.98 -2.47 43.48
C PHE A 12 -31.44 -2.58 44.92
N PRO A 13 -30.71 -3.64 45.29
CA PRO A 13 -29.86 -3.57 46.46
C PRO A 13 -28.53 -2.88 46.12
N LEU A 14 -28.29 -1.77 46.72
CA LEU A 14 -26.97 -1.18 46.82
C LEU A 14 -26.07 -2.08 47.69
N ALA A 15 -25.26 -2.92 47.01
CA ALA A 15 -24.14 -3.57 47.68
C ALA A 15 -22.90 -2.70 47.46
N SER A 16 -22.61 -1.88 48.46
CA SER A 16 -21.30 -1.28 48.65
C SER A 16 -20.31 -2.39 48.97
N CYS A 17 -19.40 -2.67 48.06
CA CYS A 17 -18.16 -3.38 48.35
C CYS A 17 -16.99 -2.50 47.96
N SER A 18 -16.43 -1.87 48.98
CA SER A 18 -15.08 -1.38 49.05
C SER A 18 -14.12 -2.56 48.85
N GLY A 19 -13.45 -2.57 47.73
CA GLY A 19 -12.37 -3.51 47.42
C GLY A 19 -11.55 -2.92 46.32
N GLY A 20 -10.33 -2.49 46.65
CA GLY A 20 -9.38 -1.93 45.67
C GLY A 20 -9.04 -2.97 44.60
N ASP A 21 -9.58 -2.80 43.44
CA ASP A 21 -9.17 -3.57 42.26
C ASP A 21 -8.10 -2.75 41.56
N LYS A 22 -6.85 -3.21 41.73
CA LYS A 22 -5.74 -2.81 40.87
C LYS A 22 -6.18 -3.12 39.47
N SER A 23 -6.34 -2.09 38.64
CA SER A 23 -6.55 -2.23 37.20
C SER A 23 -5.41 -3.10 36.65
N LYS A 24 -5.68 -4.37 36.41
CA LYS A 24 -4.79 -5.22 35.62
C LYS A 24 -4.68 -4.59 34.25
N ALA A 25 -3.49 -4.11 33.92
CA ALA A 25 -3.18 -3.79 32.53
C ALA A 25 -3.61 -4.96 31.66
N PRO A 26 -4.17 -4.72 30.47
CA PRO A 26 -4.57 -5.80 29.55
C PRO A 26 -3.36 -6.70 29.33
N VAL A 27 -3.53 -7.99 29.61
CA VAL A 27 -2.47 -9.00 29.38
C VAL A 27 -2.39 -9.19 27.86
N VAL A 28 -1.37 -8.59 27.25
CA VAL A 28 -1.08 -8.79 25.83
C VAL A 28 -0.68 -10.25 25.65
N SER A 29 -1.38 -10.99 24.80
CA SER A 29 -1.07 -12.40 24.54
C SER A 29 0.20 -12.51 23.67
N THR A 30 0.89 -13.65 23.75
CA THR A 30 2.04 -13.94 22.89
C THR A 30 1.64 -13.89 21.40
N ALA A 31 0.44 -14.32 21.05
CA ALA A 31 -0.09 -14.27 19.71
C ALA A 31 -0.28 -12.83 19.19
N ASP A 32 -0.70 -11.90 20.07
CA ASP A 32 -0.84 -10.48 19.69
C ASP A 32 0.52 -9.84 19.44
N ILE A 33 1.55 -10.22 20.20
CA ILE A 33 2.93 -9.75 20.00
C ILE A 33 3.50 -10.31 18.69
N GLU A 34 3.29 -11.57 18.38
CA GLU A 34 3.73 -12.19 17.13
C GLU A 34 3.04 -11.57 15.92
N ASN A 35 1.74 -11.34 15.99
CA ASN A 35 0.99 -10.67 14.94
C ASN A 35 1.48 -9.23 14.72
N ALA A 36 1.73 -8.47 15.78
CA ALA A 36 2.28 -7.12 15.68
C ALA A 36 3.66 -7.11 15.03
N ALA A 37 4.53 -8.06 15.39
CA ALA A 37 5.85 -8.19 14.77
C ALA A 37 5.77 -8.53 13.26
N GLU A 38 4.83 -9.38 12.85
CA GLU A 38 4.60 -9.70 11.45
C GLU A 38 4.06 -8.49 10.66
N VAL A 39 3.14 -7.72 11.24
CA VAL A 39 2.63 -6.48 10.65
C VAL A 39 3.76 -5.47 10.44
N ILE A 40 4.59 -5.22 11.45
CA ILE A 40 5.73 -4.32 11.36
C ILE A 40 6.72 -4.77 10.28
N LYS A 41 7.03 -6.06 10.24
CA LYS A 41 7.91 -6.62 9.22
C LYS A 41 7.37 -6.42 7.81
N TYR A 42 6.09 -6.70 7.59
CA TYR A 42 5.43 -6.48 6.30
C TYR A 42 5.44 -5.01 5.92
N TYR A 43 5.11 -4.12 6.85
CA TYR A 43 5.12 -2.67 6.65
C TYR A 43 6.51 -2.15 6.24
N ASN A 44 7.55 -2.53 6.97
CA ASN A 44 8.91 -2.12 6.66
C ASN A 44 9.38 -2.63 5.30
N THR A 45 9.02 -3.87 4.94
CA THR A 45 9.29 -4.42 3.61
C THR A 45 8.55 -3.63 2.53
N SER A 46 7.27 -3.31 2.78
CA SER A 46 6.46 -2.48 1.89
C SER A 46 7.07 -1.11 1.65
N LEU A 47 7.51 -0.42 2.70
CA LEU A 47 8.18 0.89 2.57
C LEU A 47 9.43 0.80 1.70
N GLY A 48 10.25 -0.23 1.89
CA GLY A 48 11.44 -0.47 1.08
C GLY A 48 11.10 -0.69 -0.40
N VAL A 49 10.13 -1.57 -0.68
CA VAL A 49 9.68 -1.86 -2.04
C VAL A 49 9.11 -0.61 -2.71
N LEU A 50 8.22 0.13 -2.05
CA LEU A 50 7.60 1.33 -2.60
C LEU A 50 8.62 2.43 -2.88
N LYS A 51 9.59 2.61 -1.98
CA LYS A 51 10.70 3.57 -2.16
C LYS A 51 11.55 3.24 -3.39
N ASP A 52 11.81 1.96 -3.63
CA ASP A 52 12.67 1.54 -4.74
C ASP A 52 11.92 1.45 -6.07
N MET A 53 10.62 1.11 -6.02
CA MET A 53 9.82 0.95 -7.23
C MET A 53 9.31 2.24 -7.84
N VAL A 54 8.87 3.18 -7.02
CA VAL A 54 8.22 4.42 -7.49
C VAL A 54 9.03 5.61 -6.99
N LYS A 55 10.19 5.81 -7.58
CA LYS A 55 10.95 7.05 -7.41
C LYS A 55 10.34 8.10 -8.33
N GLU A 56 9.55 8.99 -7.76
CA GLU A 56 8.89 10.06 -8.51
C GLU A 56 9.86 10.87 -9.38
N LYS A 57 11.05 11.12 -8.87
CA LYS A 57 12.12 11.79 -9.63
C LYS A 57 12.49 11.04 -10.92
N ASP A 58 12.59 9.71 -10.87
CA ASP A 58 12.97 8.90 -12.03
C ASP A 58 11.81 8.79 -13.03
N VAL A 59 10.58 8.65 -12.52
CA VAL A 59 9.36 8.64 -13.35
C VAL A 59 9.20 9.97 -14.09
N ASN A 60 9.33 11.08 -13.39
CA ASN A 60 9.25 12.42 -13.99
C ASN A 60 10.38 12.67 -15.01
N ALA A 61 11.60 12.20 -14.73
CA ALA A 61 12.71 12.31 -15.69
C ALA A 61 12.44 11.57 -17.00
N VAL A 62 11.78 10.41 -16.95
CA VAL A 62 11.36 9.68 -18.15
C VAL A 62 10.28 10.44 -18.90
N LEU A 63 9.25 10.93 -18.23
CA LEU A 63 8.17 11.70 -18.85
C LEU A 63 8.67 13.01 -19.47
N ASP A 64 9.51 13.76 -18.78
CA ASP A 64 10.12 14.99 -19.28
C ASP A 64 10.96 14.73 -20.53
N TYR A 65 11.70 13.62 -20.56
CA TYR A 65 12.44 13.22 -21.76
C TYR A 65 11.52 12.86 -22.93
N MET A 66 10.44 12.11 -22.66
CA MET A 66 9.44 11.75 -23.68
C MET A 66 8.70 12.99 -24.22
N GLU A 67 8.51 14.03 -23.40
CA GLU A 67 8.01 15.35 -23.84
C GLU A 67 9.03 16.22 -24.53
N GLN A 68 10.27 15.79 -24.65
CA GLN A 68 11.41 16.55 -25.18
C GLN A 68 11.70 17.86 -24.37
N LYS A 69 11.31 17.89 -23.12
CA LYS A 69 11.53 19.05 -22.22
C LYS A 69 12.80 18.94 -21.38
N GLY A 70 13.46 17.79 -21.37
CA GLY A 70 14.56 17.52 -20.48
C GLY A 70 15.80 16.93 -21.15
N LYS A 71 16.87 16.83 -20.38
CA LYS A 71 18.08 16.07 -20.77
C LYS A 71 17.75 14.59 -20.72
N ALA A 72 18.54 13.77 -21.45
CA ALA A 72 18.45 12.32 -21.33
C ALA A 72 18.43 11.91 -19.85
N PRO A 73 17.48 11.06 -19.43
CA PRO A 73 17.38 10.64 -18.05
C PRO A 73 18.64 9.89 -17.61
N ALA A 74 18.93 9.94 -16.32
CA ALA A 74 20.02 9.17 -15.75
C ALA A 74 19.83 7.67 -16.04
N LEU A 75 20.91 6.92 -16.10
CA LEU A 75 20.86 5.47 -16.36
C LEU A 75 19.95 4.74 -15.38
N SER A 76 19.89 5.18 -14.13
CA SER A 76 19.01 4.66 -13.08
C SER A 76 17.51 4.84 -13.39
N ALA A 77 17.14 5.85 -14.20
CA ALA A 77 15.76 6.07 -14.63
C ALA A 77 15.41 5.23 -15.87
N ILE A 78 16.40 4.89 -16.69
CA ILE A 78 16.23 4.05 -17.89
C ILE A 78 16.22 2.57 -17.52
N VAL A 79 17.07 2.18 -16.56
CA VAL A 79 17.15 0.82 -16.04
C VAL A 79 16.61 0.82 -14.62
N PRO A 80 15.33 0.50 -14.44
CA PRO A 80 14.74 0.51 -13.11
C PRO A 80 15.47 -0.49 -12.20
N PRO A 81 15.71 -0.14 -10.92
CA PRO A 81 16.30 -1.08 -9.98
C PRO A 81 15.42 -2.33 -9.90
N ALA A 82 16.03 -3.49 -9.95
CA ALA A 82 15.33 -4.74 -9.74
C ALA A 82 14.80 -4.76 -8.30
N VAL A 83 13.50 -5.02 -8.15
CA VAL A 83 12.95 -5.32 -6.82
C VAL A 83 13.54 -6.65 -6.38
N VAL A 84 14.10 -6.69 -5.18
CA VAL A 84 14.68 -7.91 -4.64
C VAL A 84 13.61 -8.99 -4.62
N SER A 85 13.85 -10.12 -5.24
CA SER A 85 12.87 -11.21 -5.41
C SER A 85 12.23 -11.65 -4.10
N LYS A 86 13.01 -11.64 -3.00
CA LYS A 86 12.52 -11.94 -1.66
C LYS A 86 11.47 -10.92 -1.17
N ASP A 87 11.70 -9.63 -1.40
CA ASP A 87 10.81 -8.57 -0.93
C ASP A 87 9.54 -8.54 -1.77
N SER A 88 9.63 -8.80 -3.06
CA SER A 88 8.47 -8.99 -3.94
C SER A 88 7.61 -10.15 -3.49
N ALA A 89 8.21 -11.27 -3.11
CA ALA A 89 7.48 -12.43 -2.61
C ALA A 89 6.73 -12.13 -1.29
N ILE A 90 7.32 -11.33 -0.40
CA ILE A 90 6.69 -10.94 0.86
C ILE A 90 5.48 -10.04 0.61
N VAL A 91 5.63 -8.98 -0.19
CA VAL A 91 4.53 -8.02 -0.42
C VAL A 91 3.38 -8.59 -1.24
N LEU A 92 3.65 -9.57 -2.11
CA LEU A 92 2.61 -10.28 -2.87
C LEU A 92 1.91 -11.39 -2.08
N ASN A 93 2.45 -11.77 -0.92
CA ASN A 93 1.89 -12.81 -0.05
C ASN A 93 1.81 -12.31 1.40
N PRO A 94 0.91 -11.33 1.67
CA PRO A 94 0.68 -10.85 3.03
C PRO A 94 0.28 -11.99 3.96
N GLY A 95 0.84 -12.02 5.17
CA GLY A 95 0.64 -13.09 6.13
C GLY A 95 -0.73 -13.07 6.82
N ASN A 96 -0.95 -14.06 7.69
CA ASN A 96 -2.19 -14.22 8.44
C ASN A 96 -2.39 -13.17 9.54
N CYS A 97 -1.43 -12.28 9.77
CA CYS A 97 -1.59 -11.11 10.62
C CYS A 97 -2.64 -10.11 10.07
N PHE A 98 -2.98 -10.23 8.79
CA PHE A 98 -4.06 -9.49 8.15
C PHE A 98 -5.27 -10.38 7.87
N ASN A 99 -6.48 -9.82 7.92
CA ASN A 99 -7.68 -10.53 7.47
C ASN A 99 -7.65 -10.77 5.95
N GLU A 100 -8.54 -11.63 5.46
CA GLU A 100 -8.57 -12.02 4.04
C GLU A 100 -8.78 -10.86 3.09
N GLU A 101 -9.67 -9.94 3.41
CA GLU A 101 -9.96 -8.76 2.60
C GLU A 101 -8.72 -7.86 2.47
N THR A 102 -8.05 -7.57 3.58
CA THR A 102 -6.81 -6.79 3.60
C THR A 102 -5.70 -7.47 2.79
N ARG A 103 -5.54 -8.80 2.94
CA ARG A 103 -4.55 -9.55 2.17
C ARG A 103 -4.80 -9.48 0.67
N GLN A 104 -6.06 -9.62 0.26
CA GLN A 104 -6.44 -9.54 -1.15
C GLN A 104 -6.23 -8.14 -1.71
N ASN A 105 -6.61 -7.10 -0.97
CA ASN A 105 -6.43 -5.72 -1.38
C ASN A 105 -4.95 -5.35 -1.53
N LEU A 106 -4.10 -5.75 -0.58
CA LEU A 106 -2.66 -5.54 -0.67
C LEU A 106 -2.06 -6.25 -1.89
N LYS A 107 -2.39 -7.52 -2.08
CA LYS A 107 -1.91 -8.31 -3.21
C LYS A 107 -2.33 -7.70 -4.55
N GLN A 108 -3.58 -7.27 -4.67
CA GLN A 108 -4.11 -6.66 -5.90
C GLN A 108 -3.39 -5.35 -6.22
N ASN A 109 -3.21 -4.46 -5.24
CA ASN A 109 -2.53 -3.19 -5.44
C ASN A 109 -1.04 -3.38 -5.78
N TYR A 110 -0.33 -4.30 -5.13
CA TYR A 110 1.05 -4.61 -5.49
C TYR A 110 1.18 -5.24 -6.88
N THR A 111 0.27 -6.14 -7.25
CA THR A 111 0.25 -6.74 -8.59
C THR A 111 0.04 -5.66 -9.66
N GLY A 112 -0.93 -4.76 -9.44
CA GLY A 112 -1.19 -3.64 -10.33
C GLY A 112 0.00 -2.69 -10.43
N LEU A 113 0.63 -2.36 -9.31
CA LEU A 113 1.83 -1.52 -9.27
C LEU A 113 2.99 -2.14 -10.07
N PHE A 114 3.26 -3.43 -9.89
CA PHE A 114 4.32 -4.13 -10.61
C PHE A 114 4.07 -4.18 -12.12
N GLN A 115 2.83 -4.42 -12.51
CA GLN A 115 2.43 -4.42 -13.93
C GLN A 115 2.56 -3.03 -14.55
N ALA A 116 2.01 -2.01 -13.91
CA ALA A 116 2.07 -0.63 -14.42
C ALA A 116 3.52 -0.16 -14.56
N ARG A 117 4.39 -0.47 -13.59
CA ARG A 117 5.81 -0.13 -13.65
C ARG A 117 6.51 -0.85 -14.81
N THR A 118 6.28 -2.12 -14.97
CA THR A 118 6.88 -2.91 -16.05
C THR A 118 6.47 -2.35 -17.40
N GLU A 119 5.21 -2.03 -17.58
CA GLU A 119 4.68 -1.46 -18.82
C GLU A 119 5.23 -0.05 -19.08
N PHE A 120 5.32 0.79 -18.05
CA PHE A 120 5.89 2.14 -18.13
C PHE A 120 7.30 2.14 -18.73
N TYR A 121 8.19 1.28 -18.22
CA TYR A 121 9.56 1.20 -18.71
C TYR A 121 9.67 0.48 -20.06
N ALA A 122 8.84 -0.50 -20.34
CA ALA A 122 8.75 -1.14 -21.66
C ALA A 122 8.29 -0.15 -22.74
N ASN A 123 7.32 0.70 -22.42
CA ASN A 123 6.86 1.78 -23.30
C ASN A 123 7.95 2.82 -23.54
N PHE A 124 8.73 3.16 -22.53
CA PHE A 124 9.87 4.06 -22.69
C PHE A 124 10.93 3.48 -23.64
N ASP A 125 11.24 2.21 -23.51
CA ASP A 125 12.18 1.51 -24.40
C ASP A 125 11.68 1.50 -25.86
N THR A 126 10.39 1.24 -26.03
CA THR A 126 9.72 1.30 -27.33
C THR A 126 9.70 2.72 -27.90
N TYR A 127 9.47 3.73 -27.07
CA TYR A 127 9.56 5.14 -27.43
C TYR A 127 10.94 5.48 -28.02
N LEU A 128 12.01 5.08 -27.35
CA LEU A 128 13.38 5.29 -27.86
C LEU A 128 13.59 4.63 -29.22
N SER A 129 12.99 3.46 -29.42
CA SER A 129 13.03 2.74 -30.70
C SER A 129 12.31 3.50 -31.81
N TYR A 130 11.14 4.09 -31.55
CA TYR A 130 10.41 4.92 -32.49
C TYR A 130 11.16 6.20 -32.87
N LEU A 131 11.81 6.83 -31.89
CA LEU A 131 12.65 8.00 -32.16
C LEU A 131 13.80 7.68 -33.13
N LYS A 132 14.48 6.55 -32.96
CA LYS A 132 15.54 6.10 -33.88
C LYS A 132 15.02 5.91 -35.30
N LYS A 133 13.77 5.46 -35.45
CA LYS A 133 13.09 5.27 -36.75
C LYS A 133 12.44 6.55 -37.30
N LYS A 134 12.54 7.67 -36.55
CA LYS A 134 11.87 8.94 -36.86
C LYS A 134 10.33 8.85 -36.89
N ASP A 135 9.76 7.86 -36.22
CA ASP A 135 8.32 7.66 -36.09
C ASP A 135 7.75 8.45 -34.90
N VAL A 136 7.64 9.76 -35.08
CA VAL A 136 7.19 10.70 -34.05
C VAL A 136 5.73 10.45 -33.64
N THR A 137 4.90 10.01 -34.59
CA THR A 137 3.46 9.79 -34.32
C THR A 137 3.24 8.65 -33.33
N ASN A 138 3.89 7.52 -33.50
CA ASN A 138 3.79 6.40 -32.56
C ASN A 138 4.52 6.69 -31.25
N ALA A 139 5.66 7.40 -31.28
CA ALA A 139 6.33 7.86 -30.08
C ALA A 139 5.41 8.71 -29.18
N LYS A 140 4.65 9.67 -29.76
CA LYS A 140 3.73 10.52 -29.01
C LYS A 140 2.60 9.74 -28.34
N LYS A 141 2.06 8.69 -28.98
CA LYS A 141 1.02 7.85 -28.36
C LYS A 141 1.51 7.14 -27.10
N LEU A 142 2.77 6.73 -27.06
CA LEU A 142 3.36 6.10 -25.88
C LEU A 142 3.53 7.08 -24.70
N LEU A 143 3.74 8.36 -24.98
CA LEU A 143 3.78 9.38 -23.95
C LEU A 143 2.45 9.48 -23.21
N ASP A 144 1.33 9.54 -23.94
CA ASP A 144 -0.01 9.61 -23.33
C ASP A 144 -0.29 8.38 -22.43
N VAL A 145 0.10 7.19 -22.90
CA VAL A 145 -0.02 5.95 -22.12
C VAL A 145 0.85 6.01 -20.85
N ASN A 146 2.08 6.49 -20.97
CA ASN A 146 2.99 6.58 -19.82
C ASN A 146 2.53 7.60 -18.77
N TYR A 147 1.86 8.67 -19.15
CA TYR A 147 1.20 9.56 -18.19
C TYR A 147 0.11 8.83 -17.40
N GLN A 148 -0.72 8.04 -18.06
CA GLN A 148 -1.74 7.23 -17.38
C GLN A 148 -1.12 6.20 -16.45
N LEU A 149 -0.07 5.52 -16.88
CA LEU A 149 0.64 4.54 -16.06
C LEU A 149 1.32 5.18 -14.84
N SER A 150 1.88 6.38 -14.99
CA SER A 150 2.47 7.11 -13.85
C SER A 150 1.42 7.48 -12.80
N THR A 151 0.23 7.89 -13.24
CA THR A 151 -0.91 8.14 -12.34
C THR A 151 -1.35 6.87 -11.64
N GLN A 152 -1.50 5.77 -12.36
CA GLN A 152 -1.86 4.47 -11.77
C GLN A 152 -0.83 3.98 -10.74
N MET A 153 0.46 4.13 -11.01
CA MET A 153 1.51 3.78 -10.04
C MET A 153 1.38 4.60 -8.75
N SER A 154 1.08 5.89 -8.86
CA SER A 154 0.86 6.75 -7.68
C SER A 154 -0.40 6.35 -6.91
N GLU A 155 -1.48 6.00 -7.59
CA GLU A 155 -2.73 5.52 -6.99
C GLU A 155 -2.52 4.19 -6.26
N TYR A 156 -1.86 3.21 -6.87
CA TYR A 156 -1.54 1.95 -6.22
C TYR A 156 -0.67 2.15 -4.98
N LYS A 157 0.33 3.01 -5.06
CA LYS A 157 1.18 3.37 -3.93
C LYS A 157 0.36 3.98 -2.79
N GLN A 158 -0.51 4.95 -3.10
CA GLN A 158 -1.36 5.58 -2.10
C GLN A 158 -2.33 4.58 -1.47
N ASN A 159 -2.98 3.73 -2.27
CA ASN A 159 -3.87 2.69 -1.76
C ASN A 159 -3.16 1.74 -0.78
N ILE A 160 -1.92 1.35 -1.07
CA ILE A 160 -1.13 0.49 -0.17
C ILE A 160 -0.87 1.21 1.16
N PHE A 161 -0.50 2.48 1.14
CA PHE A 161 -0.33 3.27 2.37
C PHE A 161 -1.64 3.40 3.15
N ASP A 162 -2.75 3.66 2.48
CA ASP A 162 -4.06 3.80 3.13
C ASP A 162 -4.52 2.49 3.77
N ILE A 163 -4.22 1.35 3.15
CA ILE A 163 -4.51 0.02 3.73
C ILE A 163 -3.64 -0.25 4.97
N LEU A 164 -2.37 0.15 4.95
CA LEU A 164 -1.42 -0.19 6.01
C LEU A 164 -1.43 0.79 7.19
N SER A 165 -1.81 2.04 6.98
CA SER A 165 -1.74 3.08 8.02
C SER A 165 -2.50 2.73 9.31
N PRO A 166 -3.72 2.16 9.30
CA PRO A 166 -4.42 1.78 10.52
C PRO A 166 -3.68 0.73 11.37
N PHE A 167 -2.88 -0.12 10.74
CA PHE A 167 -2.14 -1.18 11.43
C PHE A 167 -0.87 -0.66 12.11
N THR A 168 -0.26 0.40 11.59
CA THR A 168 0.93 1.01 12.18
C THR A 168 0.60 1.85 13.40
N GLU A 169 -0.53 2.54 13.39
CA GLU A 169 -1.01 3.29 14.55
C GLU A 169 -1.32 2.38 15.75
N GLN A 170 -1.78 1.14 15.49
CA GLN A 170 -2.04 0.15 16.55
C GLN A 170 -0.77 -0.54 17.08
N ALA A 171 0.29 -0.58 16.30
CA ALA A 171 1.54 -1.25 16.71
C ALA A 171 2.48 -0.34 17.52
N GLU A 172 2.21 0.97 17.57
CA GLU A 172 2.96 1.95 18.35
C GLU A 172 2.39 2.16 19.77
N LEU A 173 1.24 1.55 20.11
CA LEU A 173 0.61 1.56 21.44
C LEU A 173 0.99 0.32 22.25
#